data_cdd046f65beda97335d3dc3ef1d04f47
#
_entry.id   cdd046f65beda97335d3dc3ef1d04f47
#
_cell.length_a   1.000
_cell.length_b   1.000
_cell.length_c   1.000
_cell.angle_alpha   90.00
_cell.angle_beta   90.00
_cell.angle_gamma   90.00
#
_symmetry.space_group_name_H-M   'P 1'
#
loop_
_entity.id
_entity.type
_entity.pdbx_description
1 polymer ?
#
loop_
_entity_poly.entity_id
_entity_poly.type
_entity_poly.pdbx_seq_one_letter_code
_entity_poly.pdbx_strand_id
1 'polypeptide(L)'
;MKDILVKNLSVSYGDQVVFDSFNAVFEGGKINVILGGSGVGKSTLLSVIAGLVPHSGEVVGIEGGISFIFQKDRLIPSISVFKNLDLTLKGVVKDKAERKKMIEDMLSVLEISDCRDKRPTEISGGQAQRVALARAFLFPSEVVLMDEPFKALDTALKHRLFDWLLKLEKRSQKTIVFVTHAIDECLLAADNYMVIAGSPAEVVLEGKILSDKENRKLTDEEFVEIRQGILKTLEM
;
A
#
# COMPACT_ATOMS: atom_id res chain seq x y z
N MET A 1 16.92 -1.66 -4.29
CA MET A 1 15.82 -1.85 -5.24
C MET A 1 15.86 -0.76 -6.29
N LYS A 2 15.31 -1.03 -7.48
CA LYS A 2 15.18 -0.01 -8.53
C LYS A 2 13.95 0.84 -8.27
N ASP A 3 13.98 2.07 -8.75
CA ASP A 3 12.80 2.94 -8.77
C ASP A 3 11.78 2.40 -9.77
N ILE A 4 10.50 2.57 -9.44
CA ILE A 4 9.41 2.26 -10.35
C ILE A 4 9.11 3.53 -11.16
N LEU A 5 9.24 3.44 -12.47
CA LEU A 5 8.99 4.56 -13.39
C LEU A 5 7.73 4.28 -14.18
N VAL A 6 6.78 5.18 -14.10
CA VAL A 6 5.60 5.24 -14.98
C VAL A 6 5.86 6.32 -16.03
N LYS A 7 5.82 5.93 -17.32
CA LYS A 7 6.20 6.82 -18.42
C LYS A 7 5.09 6.91 -19.46
N ASN A 8 4.66 8.15 -19.75
CA ASN A 8 3.67 8.47 -20.78
C ASN A 8 2.40 7.60 -20.66
N LEU A 9 1.96 7.37 -19.42
CA LEU A 9 0.79 6.53 -19.15
C LEU A 9 -0.49 7.19 -19.64
N SER A 10 -1.25 6.47 -20.47
CA SER A 10 -2.59 6.88 -20.86
C SER A 10 -3.59 5.73 -20.61
N VAL A 11 -4.69 6.07 -19.94
CA VAL A 11 -5.78 5.15 -19.57
C VAL A 11 -7.12 5.83 -19.72
N SER A 12 -8.07 5.15 -20.37
CA SER A 12 -9.45 5.60 -20.52
C SER A 12 -10.44 4.49 -20.22
N TYR A 13 -11.60 4.85 -19.70
CA TYR A 13 -12.75 3.97 -19.52
C TYR A 13 -13.93 4.56 -20.32
N GLY A 14 -14.21 3.98 -21.49
CA GLY A 14 -15.13 4.57 -22.44
C GLY A 14 -14.64 5.96 -22.87
N ASP A 15 -15.48 6.96 -22.70
CA ASP A 15 -15.14 8.35 -23.05
C ASP A 15 -14.39 9.10 -21.95
N GLN A 16 -14.25 8.51 -20.75
CA GLN A 16 -13.54 9.14 -19.64
C GLN A 16 -12.05 8.87 -19.72
N VAL A 17 -11.25 9.90 -19.98
CA VAL A 17 -9.80 9.85 -19.90
C VAL A 17 -9.39 10.04 -18.44
N VAL A 18 -8.71 9.01 -17.86
CA VAL A 18 -8.21 9.04 -16.47
C VAL A 18 -6.80 9.61 -16.43
N PHE A 19 -5.95 9.13 -17.32
CA PHE A 19 -4.57 9.62 -17.49
C PHE A 19 -4.30 9.87 -18.96
N ASP A 20 -3.56 10.95 -19.24
CA ASP A 20 -3.05 11.28 -20.57
C ASP A 20 -1.57 11.68 -20.45
N SER A 21 -0.69 10.85 -21.01
CA SER A 21 0.78 11.07 -20.97
C SER A 21 1.34 11.29 -19.55
N PHE A 22 0.71 10.65 -18.53
CA PHE A 22 1.05 10.78 -17.12
C PHE A 22 2.41 10.16 -16.83
N ASN A 23 3.22 10.85 -16.01
CA ASN A 23 4.53 10.38 -15.57
C ASN A 23 4.63 10.41 -14.05
N ALA A 24 5.27 9.39 -13.46
CA ALA A 24 5.52 9.33 -12.03
C ALA A 24 6.75 8.47 -11.71
N VAL A 25 7.38 8.77 -10.58
CA VAL A 25 8.53 8.01 -10.05
C VAL A 25 8.23 7.58 -8.62
N PHE A 26 8.44 6.30 -8.32
CA PHE A 26 8.35 5.76 -6.96
C PHE A 26 9.72 5.22 -6.57
N GLU A 27 10.33 5.82 -5.56
CA GLU A 27 11.68 5.49 -5.08
C GLU A 27 11.72 4.07 -4.53
N GLY A 28 12.70 3.28 -4.98
CA GLY A 28 12.88 1.88 -4.61
C GLY A 28 13.23 1.71 -3.13
N GLY A 29 12.60 0.73 -2.45
CA GLY A 29 12.84 0.45 -1.03
C GLY A 29 12.27 1.51 -0.07
N LYS A 30 11.37 2.37 -0.54
CA LYS A 30 10.74 3.46 0.21
C LYS A 30 9.23 3.32 0.26
N ILE A 31 8.61 4.01 1.21
CA ILE A 31 7.16 4.19 1.26
C ILE A 31 6.80 5.43 0.44
N ASN A 32 6.14 5.20 -0.68
CA ASN A 32 5.65 6.23 -1.58
C ASN A 32 4.13 6.35 -1.43
N VAL A 33 3.62 7.54 -1.14
CA VAL A 33 2.20 7.79 -0.91
C VAL A 33 1.61 8.65 -2.00
N ILE A 34 0.47 8.22 -2.53
CA ILE A 34 -0.31 8.97 -3.51
C ILE A 34 -1.56 9.52 -2.83
N LEU A 35 -1.67 10.84 -2.81
CA LEU A 35 -2.84 11.59 -2.32
C LEU A 35 -3.68 12.10 -3.50
N GLY A 36 -4.94 12.36 -3.25
CA GLY A 36 -5.84 12.95 -4.24
C GLY A 36 -7.31 12.74 -3.88
N GLY A 37 -8.18 13.46 -4.53
CA GLY A 37 -9.63 13.37 -4.38
C GLY A 37 -10.19 11.98 -4.72
N SER A 38 -11.43 11.71 -4.32
CA SER A 38 -12.11 10.48 -4.71
C SER A 38 -12.36 10.48 -6.23
N GLY A 39 -12.09 9.33 -6.86
CA GLY A 39 -12.33 9.16 -8.30
C GLY A 39 -11.26 9.74 -9.23
N VAL A 40 -10.20 10.38 -8.73
CA VAL A 40 -9.14 11.01 -9.55
C VAL A 40 -8.25 10.02 -10.31
N GLY A 41 -8.33 8.72 -10.01
CA GLY A 41 -7.53 7.68 -10.71
C GLY A 41 -6.49 6.96 -9.85
N LYS A 42 -6.41 7.20 -8.52
CA LYS A 42 -5.41 6.56 -7.64
C LYS A 42 -5.41 5.04 -7.73
N SER A 43 -6.57 4.40 -7.57
CA SER A 43 -6.72 2.94 -7.67
C SER A 43 -6.43 2.42 -9.08
N THR A 44 -6.73 3.23 -10.11
CA THR A 44 -6.36 2.94 -11.50
C THR A 44 -4.85 2.91 -11.67
N LEU A 45 -4.12 3.89 -11.11
CA LEU A 45 -2.66 3.94 -11.16
C LEU A 45 -2.03 2.70 -10.50
N LEU A 46 -2.49 2.32 -9.29
CA LEU A 46 -2.04 1.08 -8.66
C LEU A 46 -2.35 -0.16 -9.53
N SER A 47 -3.53 -0.20 -10.14
CA SER A 47 -3.93 -1.33 -11.00
C SER A 47 -3.08 -1.41 -12.27
N VAL A 48 -2.68 -0.26 -12.83
CA VAL A 48 -1.72 -0.21 -13.96
C VAL A 48 -0.34 -0.71 -13.53
N ILE A 49 0.18 -0.24 -12.40
CA ILE A 49 1.48 -0.71 -11.87
C ILE A 49 1.45 -2.21 -11.62
N ALA A 50 0.31 -2.75 -11.18
CA ALA A 50 0.10 -4.19 -10.98
C ALA A 50 -0.10 -4.99 -12.29
N GLY A 51 -0.19 -4.34 -13.45
CA GLY A 51 -0.48 -4.98 -14.73
C GLY A 51 -1.90 -5.53 -14.85
N LEU A 52 -2.86 -4.99 -14.06
CA LEU A 52 -4.25 -5.46 -14.01
C LEU A 52 -5.18 -4.70 -14.97
N VAL A 53 -4.74 -3.58 -15.52
CA VAL A 53 -5.52 -2.71 -16.40
C VAL A 53 -4.74 -2.46 -17.70
N PRO A 54 -5.38 -2.59 -18.87
CA PRO A 54 -4.79 -2.20 -20.15
C PRO A 54 -4.45 -0.71 -20.15
N HIS A 55 -3.30 -0.36 -20.69
CA HIS A 55 -2.82 1.01 -20.77
C HIS A 55 -1.88 1.21 -21.94
N SER A 56 -1.65 2.46 -22.34
CA SER A 56 -0.52 2.87 -23.17
C SER A 56 0.56 3.47 -22.28
N GLY A 57 1.80 3.51 -22.78
CA GLY A 57 2.96 3.92 -22.01
C GLY A 57 3.68 2.73 -21.35
N GLU A 58 4.57 3.01 -20.42
CA GLU A 58 5.45 1.99 -19.84
C GLU A 58 5.47 2.08 -18.31
N VAL A 59 5.51 0.90 -17.66
CA VAL A 59 5.85 0.75 -16.24
C VAL A 59 7.12 -0.09 -16.17
N VAL A 60 8.21 0.48 -15.67
CA VAL A 60 9.52 -0.18 -15.59
C VAL A 60 10.10 -0.11 -14.18
N GLY A 61 11.09 -0.96 -13.88
CA GLY A 61 11.77 -0.99 -12.58
C GLY A 61 11.25 -2.08 -11.63
N ILE A 62 10.28 -2.89 -12.04
CA ILE A 62 9.76 -4.03 -11.28
C ILE A 62 10.29 -5.31 -11.93
N GLU A 63 11.21 -6.01 -11.25
CA GLU A 63 11.80 -7.27 -11.75
C GLU A 63 11.26 -8.48 -11.00
N GLY A 64 10.83 -8.29 -9.75
CA GLY A 64 10.22 -9.31 -8.91
C GLY A 64 8.70 -9.26 -8.91
N GLY A 65 8.11 -10.00 -7.99
CA GLY A 65 6.66 -10.05 -7.84
C GLY A 65 6.06 -8.76 -7.25
N ILE A 66 4.76 -8.60 -7.44
CA ILE A 66 3.97 -7.53 -6.82
C ILE A 66 2.97 -8.17 -5.86
N SER A 67 2.87 -7.64 -4.65
CA SER A 67 1.76 -7.90 -3.73
C SER A 67 0.77 -6.76 -3.79
N PHE A 68 -0.53 -7.07 -3.69
CA PHE A 68 -1.58 -6.06 -3.71
C PHE A 68 -2.51 -6.22 -2.50
N ILE A 69 -2.65 -5.17 -1.72
CA ILE A 69 -3.67 -5.04 -0.68
C ILE A 69 -4.79 -4.19 -1.25
N PHE A 70 -5.92 -4.83 -1.52
CA PHE A 70 -7.12 -4.18 -2.02
C PHE A 70 -7.89 -3.52 -0.88
N GLN A 71 -8.69 -2.53 -1.17
CA GLN A 71 -9.60 -1.88 -0.22
C GLN A 71 -10.49 -2.87 0.55
N LYS A 72 -10.89 -3.99 -0.09
CA LYS A 72 -11.51 -5.14 0.58
C LYS A 72 -10.45 -6.23 0.73
N ASP A 73 -10.34 -6.86 1.88
CA ASP A 73 -9.25 -7.79 2.24
C ASP A 73 -9.12 -9.01 1.32
N ARG A 74 -10.18 -9.36 0.57
CA ARG A 74 -10.21 -10.47 -0.39
C ARG A 74 -9.61 -11.77 0.20
N LEU A 75 -9.90 -12.06 1.46
CA LEU A 75 -9.57 -13.34 2.07
C LEU A 75 -10.54 -14.40 1.58
N ILE A 76 -10.06 -15.64 1.46
CA ILE A 76 -10.88 -16.78 1.07
C ILE A 76 -11.70 -17.21 2.29
N PRO A 77 -13.05 -17.01 2.29
CA PRO A 77 -13.84 -17.15 3.51
C PRO A 77 -14.02 -18.60 3.96
N SER A 78 -13.84 -19.58 3.08
CA SER A 78 -14.05 -21.00 3.34
C SER A 78 -12.86 -21.70 4.01
N ILE A 79 -11.71 -21.03 4.12
CA ILE A 79 -10.49 -21.60 4.71
C ILE A 79 -9.98 -20.74 5.86
N SER A 80 -9.18 -21.35 6.75
CA SER A 80 -8.61 -20.63 7.90
C SER A 80 -7.63 -19.54 7.51
N VAL A 81 -7.33 -18.63 8.45
CA VAL A 81 -6.27 -17.62 8.31
C VAL A 81 -4.95 -18.26 7.93
N PHE A 82 -4.54 -19.32 8.64
CA PHE A 82 -3.32 -20.06 8.30
C PHE A 82 -3.29 -20.53 6.85
N LYS A 83 -4.40 -21.11 6.36
CA LYS A 83 -4.49 -21.59 4.98
C LYS A 83 -4.49 -20.45 3.96
N ASN A 84 -5.09 -19.30 4.27
CA ASN A 84 -5.02 -18.10 3.44
C ASN A 84 -3.57 -17.63 3.26
N LEU A 85 -2.75 -17.71 4.32
CA LEU A 85 -1.32 -17.34 4.28
C LEU A 85 -0.47 -18.44 3.62
N ASP A 86 -0.72 -19.72 3.91
CA ASP A 86 0.04 -20.85 3.33
C ASP A 86 -0.09 -20.91 1.80
N LEU A 87 -1.26 -20.57 1.26
CA LEU A 87 -1.46 -20.47 -0.19
C LEU A 87 -0.50 -19.49 -0.86
N THR A 88 -0.19 -18.39 -0.18
CA THR A 88 0.73 -17.37 -0.69
C THR A 88 2.16 -17.91 -0.83
N LEU A 89 2.58 -18.77 0.07
CA LEU A 89 3.93 -19.31 0.12
C LEU A 89 4.08 -20.64 -0.64
N LYS A 90 2.98 -21.37 -0.87
CA LYS A 90 3.01 -22.75 -1.38
C LYS A 90 3.71 -22.92 -2.74
N GLY A 91 3.66 -21.87 -3.57
CA GLY A 91 4.33 -21.87 -4.88
C GLY A 91 5.83 -21.55 -4.83
N VAL A 92 6.30 -21.00 -3.71
CA VAL A 92 7.64 -20.39 -3.58
C VAL A 92 8.51 -21.14 -2.57
N VAL A 93 7.96 -21.47 -1.40
CA VAL A 93 8.64 -22.20 -0.33
C VAL A 93 8.14 -23.63 -0.34
N LYS A 94 8.98 -24.59 -0.73
CA LYS A 94 8.59 -26.02 -0.87
C LYS A 94 8.44 -26.70 0.50
N ASP A 95 9.31 -26.36 1.47
CA ASP A 95 9.28 -26.97 2.79
C ASP A 95 8.06 -26.49 3.60
N LYS A 96 7.23 -27.44 4.02
CA LYS A 96 6.04 -27.19 4.82
C LYS A 96 6.35 -26.69 6.24
N ALA A 97 7.42 -27.15 6.84
CA ALA A 97 7.82 -26.73 8.19
C ALA A 97 8.32 -25.28 8.16
N GLU A 98 9.09 -24.92 7.14
CA GLU A 98 9.54 -23.55 6.90
C GLU A 98 8.36 -22.60 6.70
N ARG A 99 7.41 -22.93 5.79
CA ARG A 99 6.21 -22.12 5.60
C ARG A 99 5.43 -21.92 6.90
N LYS A 100 5.25 -23.01 7.67
CA LYS A 100 4.57 -22.93 8.97
C LYS A 100 5.25 -21.93 9.89
N LYS A 101 6.57 -22.01 10.02
CA LYS A 101 7.36 -21.09 10.84
C LYS A 101 7.21 -19.65 10.38
N MET A 102 7.37 -19.37 9.08
CA MET A 102 7.21 -18.02 8.50
C MET A 102 5.82 -17.43 8.81
N ILE A 103 4.77 -18.24 8.71
CA ILE A 103 3.40 -17.81 8.98
C ILE A 103 3.21 -17.51 10.47
N GLU A 104 3.66 -18.39 11.36
CA GLU A 104 3.53 -18.23 12.80
C GLU A 104 4.32 -17.01 13.30
N ASP A 105 5.52 -16.78 12.79
CA ASP A 105 6.32 -15.58 13.05
C ASP A 105 5.58 -14.31 12.60
N MET A 106 4.98 -14.34 11.42
CA MET A 106 4.22 -13.19 10.89
C MET A 106 2.96 -12.90 11.70
N LEU A 107 2.20 -13.94 12.07
CA LEU A 107 1.02 -13.79 12.93
C LEU A 107 1.38 -13.23 14.31
N SER A 108 2.53 -13.61 14.86
CA SER A 108 3.05 -13.07 16.11
C SER A 108 3.42 -11.60 16.00
N VAL A 109 4.10 -11.19 14.91
CA VAL A 109 4.48 -9.78 14.65
C VAL A 109 3.25 -8.88 14.58
N LEU A 110 2.17 -9.39 13.97
CA LEU A 110 0.92 -8.67 13.78
C LEU A 110 -0.08 -8.86 14.93
N GLU A 111 0.30 -9.56 16.01
CA GLU A 111 -0.52 -9.78 17.20
C GLU A 111 -1.90 -10.42 16.88
N ILE A 112 -1.91 -11.42 15.97
CA ILE A 112 -3.09 -12.16 15.55
C ILE A 112 -2.89 -13.67 15.59
N SER A 113 -2.00 -14.18 16.44
CA SER A 113 -1.74 -15.62 16.58
C SER A 113 -3.00 -16.40 17.00
N ASP A 114 -3.89 -15.78 17.75
CA ASP A 114 -5.19 -16.33 18.17
C ASP A 114 -6.19 -16.53 17.02
N CYS A 115 -5.93 -15.90 15.86
CA CYS A 115 -6.77 -16.01 14.67
C CYS A 115 -6.34 -17.14 13.73
N ARG A 116 -5.20 -17.80 14.00
CA ARG A 116 -4.54 -18.76 13.10
C ARG A 116 -5.48 -19.79 12.47
N ASP A 117 -6.30 -20.42 13.27
CA ASP A 117 -7.18 -21.51 12.83
C ASP A 117 -8.64 -21.05 12.56
N LYS A 118 -8.95 -19.78 12.82
CA LYS A 118 -10.26 -19.17 12.53
C LYS A 118 -10.40 -18.89 11.03
N ARG A 119 -11.64 -18.82 10.57
CA ARG A 119 -11.99 -18.36 9.22
C ARG A 119 -12.13 -16.84 9.19
N PRO A 120 -12.04 -16.20 8.03
CA PRO A 120 -12.25 -14.75 7.88
C PRO A 120 -13.61 -14.26 8.43
N THR A 121 -14.64 -15.09 8.41
CA THR A 121 -15.97 -14.78 8.96
C THR A 121 -16.03 -14.80 10.50
N GLU A 122 -14.99 -15.32 11.17
CA GLU A 122 -14.92 -15.49 12.62
C GLU A 122 -13.97 -14.48 13.28
N ILE A 123 -13.43 -13.55 12.51
CA ILE A 123 -12.49 -12.53 12.98
C ILE A 123 -13.04 -11.12 12.73
N SER A 124 -12.54 -10.15 13.51
CA SER A 124 -12.93 -8.74 13.32
C SER A 124 -12.36 -8.16 12.03
N GLY A 125 -12.94 -7.06 11.54
CA GLY A 125 -12.41 -6.36 10.37
C GLY A 125 -10.95 -5.94 10.51
N GLY A 126 -10.54 -5.44 11.69
CA GLY A 126 -9.14 -5.10 11.94
C GLY A 126 -8.21 -6.32 11.99
N GLN A 127 -8.69 -7.50 12.43
CA GLN A 127 -7.94 -8.75 12.34
C GLN A 127 -7.82 -9.20 10.88
N ALA A 128 -8.89 -9.13 10.09
CA ALA A 128 -8.89 -9.48 8.67
C ALA A 128 -7.89 -8.60 7.89
N GLN A 129 -7.84 -7.31 8.20
CA GLN A 129 -6.88 -6.39 7.58
C GLN A 129 -5.42 -6.73 7.94
N ARG A 130 -5.14 -7.11 9.19
CA ARG A 130 -3.80 -7.62 9.58
C ARG A 130 -3.44 -8.92 8.86
N VAL A 131 -4.41 -9.80 8.62
CA VAL A 131 -4.20 -10.99 7.79
C VAL A 131 -3.90 -10.61 6.33
N ALA A 132 -4.56 -9.59 5.78
CA ALA A 132 -4.25 -9.09 4.44
C ALA A 132 -2.83 -8.50 4.35
N LEU A 133 -2.39 -7.75 5.36
CA LEU A 133 -0.99 -7.31 5.50
C LEU A 133 -0.03 -8.50 5.58
N ALA A 134 -0.30 -9.48 6.46
CA ALA A 134 0.50 -10.69 6.57
C ALA A 134 0.67 -11.38 5.21
N ARG A 135 -0.41 -11.53 4.47
CA ARG A 135 -0.41 -12.14 3.14
C ARG A 135 0.47 -11.40 2.15
N ALA A 136 0.38 -10.07 2.12
CA ALA A 136 1.16 -9.25 1.20
C ALA A 136 2.65 -9.26 1.51
N PHE A 137 3.02 -9.26 2.79
CA PHE A 137 4.42 -9.24 3.20
C PHE A 137 5.08 -10.62 3.22
N LEU A 138 4.32 -11.70 3.41
CA LEU A 138 4.81 -13.07 3.26
C LEU A 138 5.15 -13.42 1.82
N PHE A 139 4.40 -12.90 0.85
CA PHE A 139 4.71 -13.15 -0.56
C PHE A 139 6.07 -12.53 -0.91
N PRO A 140 6.96 -13.25 -1.60
CA PRO A 140 8.29 -12.77 -1.98
C PRO A 140 8.21 -11.77 -3.14
N SER A 141 7.55 -10.65 -2.92
CA SER A 141 7.45 -9.54 -3.86
C SER A 141 8.49 -8.48 -3.54
N GLU A 142 8.90 -7.73 -4.55
CA GLU A 142 9.71 -6.51 -4.39
C GLU A 142 8.83 -5.29 -4.08
N VAL A 143 7.58 -5.33 -4.54
CA VAL A 143 6.65 -4.21 -4.45
C VAL A 143 5.41 -4.63 -3.69
N VAL A 144 4.93 -3.75 -2.81
CA VAL A 144 3.63 -3.86 -2.12
C VAL A 144 2.79 -2.66 -2.50
N LEU A 145 1.69 -2.90 -3.20
CA LEU A 145 0.70 -1.89 -3.55
C LEU A 145 -0.46 -1.96 -2.56
N MET A 146 -0.95 -0.82 -2.09
CA MET A 146 -2.04 -0.75 -1.11
C MET A 146 -3.07 0.29 -1.51
N ASP A 147 -4.32 -0.14 -1.66
CA ASP A 147 -5.45 0.72 -2.03
C ASP A 147 -6.28 1.06 -0.78
N GLU A 148 -6.13 2.29 -0.27
CA GLU A 148 -6.76 2.81 0.94
C GLU A 148 -6.68 1.84 2.15
N PRO A 149 -5.46 1.38 2.54
CA PRO A 149 -5.27 0.28 3.48
C PRO A 149 -5.80 0.56 4.90
N PHE A 150 -6.06 1.81 5.25
CA PHE A 150 -6.49 2.23 6.59
C PHE A 150 -7.91 2.81 6.62
N LYS A 151 -8.66 2.67 5.52
CA LYS A 151 -10.04 3.16 5.42
C LYS A 151 -10.95 2.43 6.43
N ALA A 152 -11.86 3.17 7.02
CA ALA A 152 -12.88 2.67 7.96
C ALA A 152 -12.36 2.08 9.27
N LEU A 153 -11.12 2.39 9.67
CA LEU A 153 -10.58 2.02 10.97
C LEU A 153 -10.71 3.18 11.96
N ASP A 154 -10.89 2.82 13.24
CA ASP A 154 -10.76 3.79 14.32
C ASP A 154 -9.31 4.27 14.50
N THR A 155 -9.14 5.44 15.13
CA THR A 155 -7.83 6.08 15.27
C THR A 155 -6.80 5.21 16.01
N ALA A 156 -7.21 4.48 17.05
CA ALA A 156 -6.28 3.65 17.82
C ALA A 156 -5.78 2.46 17.00
N LEU A 157 -6.65 1.85 16.21
CA LEU A 157 -6.28 0.76 15.31
C LEU A 157 -5.41 1.24 14.15
N LYS A 158 -5.67 2.44 13.61
CA LYS A 158 -4.81 3.05 12.59
C LYS A 158 -3.36 3.20 13.07
N HIS A 159 -3.15 3.78 14.25
CA HIS A 159 -1.78 3.93 14.81
C HIS A 159 -1.06 2.58 14.93
N ARG A 160 -1.73 1.56 15.46
CA ARG A 160 -1.13 0.21 15.54
C ARG A 160 -0.79 -0.37 14.18
N LEU A 161 -1.64 -0.15 13.17
CA LEU A 161 -1.37 -0.63 11.80
C LEU A 161 -0.17 0.08 11.18
N PHE A 162 0.02 1.37 11.45
CA PHE A 162 1.23 2.08 11.05
C PHE A 162 2.47 1.48 11.71
N ASP A 163 2.44 1.22 13.02
CA ASP A 163 3.55 0.58 13.73
C ASP A 163 3.90 -0.78 13.10
N TRP A 164 2.90 -1.60 12.77
CA TRP A 164 3.14 -2.88 12.09
C TRP A 164 3.66 -2.68 10.66
N LEU A 165 3.12 -1.73 9.90
CA LEU A 165 3.61 -1.42 8.56
C LEU A 165 5.08 -1.03 8.58
N LEU A 166 5.48 -0.14 9.48
CA LEU A 166 6.87 0.29 9.63
C LEU A 166 7.79 -0.86 10.08
N LYS A 167 7.33 -1.73 11.00
CA LYS A 167 8.07 -2.95 11.37
C LYS A 167 8.26 -3.89 10.18
N LEU A 168 7.25 -4.06 9.35
CA LEU A 168 7.30 -4.92 8.17
C LEU A 168 8.17 -4.33 7.07
N GLU A 169 8.10 -3.02 6.83
CA GLU A 169 8.94 -2.30 5.88
C GLU A 169 10.42 -2.45 6.24
N LYS A 170 10.79 -2.18 7.49
CA LYS A 170 12.19 -2.35 7.98
C LYS A 170 12.73 -3.77 7.79
N ARG A 171 11.88 -4.79 7.97
CA ARG A 171 12.29 -6.20 7.81
C ARG A 171 12.42 -6.63 6.37
N SER A 172 11.57 -6.12 5.49
CA SER A 172 11.44 -6.61 4.12
C SER A 172 12.17 -5.76 3.10
N GLN A 173 12.44 -4.48 3.41
CA GLN A 173 13.02 -3.48 2.51
C GLN A 173 12.29 -3.35 1.16
N LYS A 174 10.99 -3.72 1.12
CA LYS A 174 10.17 -3.65 -0.10
C LYS A 174 9.87 -2.21 -0.49
N THR A 175 9.68 -1.97 -1.78
CA THR A 175 9.06 -0.72 -2.23
C THR A 175 7.56 -0.77 -1.92
N ILE A 176 7.06 0.22 -1.19
CA ILE A 176 5.65 0.32 -0.85
C ILE A 176 5.07 1.51 -1.59
N VAL A 177 3.98 1.28 -2.32
CA VAL A 177 3.18 2.35 -2.93
C VAL A 177 1.77 2.24 -2.42
N PHE A 178 1.29 3.22 -1.67
CA PHE A 178 -0.09 3.20 -1.24
C PHE A 178 -0.84 4.50 -1.55
N VAL A 179 -2.12 4.37 -1.80
CA VAL A 179 -3.02 5.49 -2.06
C VAL A 179 -3.91 5.75 -0.86
N THR A 180 -4.12 7.02 -0.57
CA THR A 180 -5.04 7.46 0.48
C THR A 180 -5.61 8.84 0.14
N HIS A 181 -6.68 9.22 0.84
CA HIS A 181 -7.20 10.59 0.86
C HIS A 181 -6.91 11.27 2.20
N ALA A 182 -6.30 10.58 3.16
CA ALA A 182 -6.01 11.07 4.50
C ALA A 182 -4.57 11.60 4.58
N ILE A 183 -4.42 12.92 4.74
CA ILE A 183 -3.11 13.58 4.84
C ILE A 183 -2.31 13.04 6.03
N ASP A 184 -2.97 12.76 7.17
CA ASP A 184 -2.31 12.22 8.36
C ASP A 184 -1.63 10.88 8.10
N GLU A 185 -2.26 10.02 7.30
CA GLU A 185 -1.67 8.74 6.90
C GLU A 185 -0.39 8.94 6.09
N CYS A 186 -0.40 9.91 5.19
CA CYS A 186 0.78 10.28 4.42
C CYS A 186 1.90 10.81 5.33
N LEU A 187 1.61 11.77 6.20
CA LEU A 187 2.61 12.38 7.09
C LEU A 187 3.28 11.36 8.00
N LEU A 188 2.51 10.40 8.52
CA LEU A 188 3.04 9.38 9.43
C LEU A 188 3.89 8.32 8.74
N ALA A 189 3.55 7.93 7.50
CA ALA A 189 4.17 6.77 6.88
C ALA A 189 5.12 7.08 5.72
N ALA A 190 4.91 8.15 4.94
CA ALA A 190 5.61 8.36 3.69
C ALA A 190 7.09 8.70 3.85
N ASP A 191 7.94 8.17 2.99
CA ASP A 191 9.24 8.77 2.66
C ASP A 191 9.04 9.81 1.55
N ASN A 192 8.24 9.46 0.54
CA ASN A 192 7.90 10.33 -0.58
C ASN A 192 6.37 10.42 -0.71
N TYR A 193 5.88 11.57 -1.12
CA TYR A 193 4.47 11.74 -1.41
C TYR A 193 4.27 12.47 -2.73
N MET A 194 3.15 12.19 -3.37
CA MET A 194 2.64 12.96 -4.51
C MET A 194 1.13 13.19 -4.35
N VAL A 195 0.68 14.31 -4.84
CA VAL A 195 -0.74 14.66 -4.93
C VAL A 195 -1.13 14.64 -6.39
N ILE A 196 -2.16 13.88 -6.72
CA ILE A 196 -2.74 13.87 -8.07
C ILE A 196 -4.11 14.53 -8.06
N ALA A 197 -4.37 15.36 -9.08
CA ALA A 197 -5.64 16.05 -9.25
C ALA A 197 -5.94 16.25 -10.74
N GLY A 198 -7.14 16.73 -11.05
CA GLY A 198 -7.56 17.00 -12.43
C GLY A 198 -8.29 15.84 -13.10
N SER A 199 -8.73 16.07 -14.34
CA SER A 199 -9.35 15.09 -15.23
C SER A 199 -9.06 15.50 -16.68
N PRO A 200 -8.06 14.88 -17.35
CA PRO A 200 -7.15 13.81 -16.88
C PRO A 200 -6.34 14.17 -15.63
N ALA A 201 -5.96 13.14 -14.85
CA ALA A 201 -5.20 13.35 -13.63
C ALA A 201 -3.73 13.68 -13.92
N GLU A 202 -3.18 14.64 -13.18
CA GLU A 202 -1.80 15.07 -13.25
C GLU A 202 -1.19 15.11 -11.84
N VAL A 203 0.14 15.05 -11.75
CA VAL A 203 0.87 15.29 -10.49
C VAL A 203 0.91 16.80 -10.26
N VAL A 204 0.25 17.26 -9.21
CA VAL A 204 0.12 18.71 -8.90
C VAL A 204 1.03 19.14 -7.73
N LEU A 205 1.49 18.19 -6.93
CA LEU A 205 2.47 18.41 -5.86
C LEU A 205 3.21 17.12 -5.58
N GLU A 206 4.50 17.22 -5.31
CA GLU A 206 5.31 16.11 -4.82
C GLU A 206 6.34 16.58 -3.79
N GLY A 207 6.76 15.70 -2.90
CA GLY A 207 7.76 16.02 -1.89
C GLY A 207 8.28 14.80 -1.14
N LYS A 208 9.27 15.06 -0.29
CA LYS A 208 9.89 14.09 0.62
C LYS A 208 9.67 14.50 2.06
N ILE A 209 9.51 13.51 2.94
CA ILE A 209 9.45 13.72 4.39
C ILE A 209 10.74 13.14 4.98
N LEU A 210 11.57 14.01 5.53
CA LEU A 210 12.92 13.66 5.95
C LEU A 210 12.99 13.22 7.41
N SER A 211 12.01 13.57 8.24
CA SER A 211 11.93 13.17 9.64
C SER A 211 11.85 11.64 9.80
N ASP A 212 12.44 11.13 10.88
CA ASP A 212 12.41 9.69 11.19
C ASP A 212 10.98 9.24 11.52
N LYS A 213 10.47 8.27 10.77
CA LYS A 213 9.11 7.74 10.85
C LYS A 213 8.71 7.30 12.27
N GLU A 214 9.64 6.75 13.06
CA GLU A 214 9.34 6.25 14.41
C GLU A 214 9.06 7.37 15.43
N ASN A 215 9.55 8.57 15.15
CA ASN A 215 9.46 9.71 16.05
C ASN A 215 8.44 10.77 15.60
N ARG A 216 7.75 10.55 14.48
CA ARG A 216 6.83 11.51 13.87
C ARG A 216 5.61 11.79 14.73
N LYS A 217 5.31 13.08 14.90
CA LYS A 217 4.09 13.57 15.53
C LYS A 217 3.37 14.51 14.57
N LEU A 218 2.06 14.39 14.47
CA LEU A 218 1.25 15.24 13.59
C LEU A 218 1.31 16.74 13.94
N THR A 219 1.92 17.07 15.08
CA THR A 219 2.15 18.44 15.56
C THR A 219 3.50 19.01 15.16
N ASP A 220 4.36 18.24 14.52
CA ASP A 220 5.69 18.69 14.10
C ASP A 220 5.57 19.83 13.07
N GLU A 221 6.43 20.85 13.13
CA GLU A 221 6.38 22.03 12.25
C GLU A 221 6.47 21.65 10.78
N GLU A 222 7.36 20.71 10.42
CA GLU A 222 7.48 20.14 9.06
C GLU A 222 6.12 19.64 8.55
N PHE A 223 5.31 19.00 9.41
CA PHE A 223 4.03 18.44 9.01
C PHE A 223 2.93 19.51 8.86
N VAL A 224 3.02 20.58 9.60
CA VAL A 224 2.10 21.71 9.46
C VAL A 224 2.28 22.34 8.08
N GLU A 225 3.51 22.57 7.65
CA GLU A 225 3.83 23.14 6.34
C GLU A 225 3.40 22.21 5.19
N ILE A 226 3.76 20.91 5.27
CA ILE A 226 3.39 19.92 4.25
C ILE A 226 1.86 19.83 4.15
N ARG A 227 1.16 19.75 5.29
CA ARG A 227 -0.30 19.69 5.35
C ARG A 227 -0.94 20.91 4.66
N GLN A 228 -0.47 22.10 4.95
CA GLN A 228 -0.98 23.34 4.34
C GLN A 228 -0.76 23.33 2.82
N GLY A 229 0.42 22.89 2.36
CA GLY A 229 0.72 22.74 0.94
C GLY A 229 -0.25 21.78 0.24
N ILE A 230 -0.47 20.59 0.84
CA ILE A 230 -1.39 19.58 0.28
C ILE A 230 -2.83 20.09 0.26
N LEU A 231 -3.32 20.68 1.36
CA LEU A 231 -4.69 21.21 1.43
C LEU A 231 -4.93 22.29 0.38
N LYS A 232 -4.01 23.26 0.27
CA LYS A 232 -4.10 24.31 -0.75
C LYS A 232 -4.16 23.76 -2.17
N THR A 233 -3.47 22.65 -2.44
CA THR A 233 -3.44 22.02 -3.77
C THR A 233 -4.72 21.22 -4.05
N LEU A 234 -5.34 20.63 -3.02
CA LEU A 234 -6.58 19.86 -3.17
C LEU A 234 -7.85 20.73 -3.22
N GLU A 235 -7.79 22.00 -2.79
CA GLU A 235 -8.89 22.97 -2.83
C GLU A 235 -8.96 23.75 -4.16
N MET A 236 -7.95 23.62 -5.00
CA MET A 236 -7.89 24.23 -6.35
C MET A 236 -8.57 23.35 -7.40
#